data_504cd72ed8bc5c791068f337075055f3
#
_entry.id   504cd72ed8bc5c791068f337075055f3
#
_cell.length_a   1.000
_cell.length_b   1.000
_cell.length_c   1.000
_cell.angle_alpha   90.00
_cell.angle_beta   90.00
_cell.angle_gamma   90.00
#
_symmetry.space_group_name_H-M   'P 1'
#
loop_
_entity.id
_entity.type
_entity.pdbx_description
1 polymer ?
#
loop_
_entity_poly.entity_id
_entity_poly.type
_entity_poly.pdbx_seq_one_letter_code
_entity_poly.pdbx_strand_id
1 'polypeptide(L)'
;MKESNILLYETEEGEINVDVILKDETIWLTQKSMAEVFDCSSDNVSLHLKNIFEDNELDKNSTTEKISVVRKEGNRNVNRELEFYNLDAIIAVGYRVNSKKATKFRIWATKILKDYMIKGFVIDTEKMKNGPKFGKDYYDELLQTIKEIRLSERRQYQKITDLFEATSIDYNKDSEENYTFFKIVQNKLHYAEFFLRRRI
;
A
#
# COMPACT_ATOMS: atom_id res chain seq x y z
N MET A 1 15.47 -7.19 14.85
CA MET A 1 14.51 -6.07 14.79
C MET A 1 15.29 -4.80 14.51
N LYS A 2 14.94 -4.04 13.49
CA LYS A 2 15.57 -2.74 13.22
C LYS A 2 14.59 -1.66 13.66
N GLU A 3 15.00 -0.85 14.63
CA GLU A 3 14.37 0.46 14.87
C GLU A 3 14.72 1.34 13.68
N SER A 4 13.74 1.96 13.07
CA SER A 4 13.93 2.84 11.92
C SER A 4 13.08 4.07 12.11
N ASN A 5 13.65 5.23 11.79
CA ASN A 5 12.88 6.46 11.69
C ASN A 5 12.21 6.46 10.32
N ILE A 6 10.89 6.43 10.29
CA ILE A 6 10.10 6.31 9.08
C ILE A 6 9.27 7.57 8.85
N LEU A 7 9.26 8.02 7.61
CA LEU A 7 8.24 8.93 7.10
C LEU A 7 6.90 8.19 7.06
N LEU A 8 6.00 8.50 7.98
CA LEU A 8 4.69 7.86 8.04
C LEU A 8 3.78 8.41 6.94
N TYR A 9 3.74 9.73 6.78
CA TYR A 9 3.05 10.42 5.69
C TYR A 9 3.58 11.85 5.55
N GLU A 10 3.45 12.41 4.35
CA GLU A 10 3.86 13.77 4.01
C GLU A 10 2.65 14.71 4.03
N THR A 11 2.84 15.91 4.55
CA THR A 11 1.87 16.99 4.52
C THR A 11 2.48 18.22 3.88
N GLU A 12 1.64 19.19 3.47
CA GLU A 12 2.11 20.49 2.94
C GLU A 12 3.02 21.28 3.92
N GLU A 13 2.93 20.96 5.21
CA GLU A 13 3.73 21.59 6.27
C GLU A 13 5.01 20.81 6.60
N GLY A 14 5.27 19.69 5.93
CA GLY A 14 6.46 18.87 6.09
C GLY A 14 6.21 17.38 6.32
N GLU A 15 7.31 16.66 6.44
CA GLU A 15 7.35 15.21 6.68
C GLU A 15 7.08 14.91 8.15
N ILE A 16 6.24 13.90 8.40
CA ILE A 16 6.04 13.34 9.75
C ILE A 16 6.88 12.08 9.89
N ASN A 17 8.04 12.24 10.50
CA ASN A 17 8.97 11.18 10.79
C ASN A 17 8.74 10.64 12.21
N VAL A 18 8.67 9.31 12.33
CA VAL A 18 8.41 8.63 13.60
C VAL A 18 9.32 7.43 13.73
N ASP A 19 9.78 7.19 14.96
CA ASP A 19 10.51 5.97 15.28
C ASP A 19 9.52 4.79 15.34
N VAL A 20 9.68 3.84 14.45
CA VAL A 20 8.84 2.67 14.33
C VAL A 20 9.67 1.39 14.37
N ILE A 21 9.05 0.29 14.71
CA ILE A 21 9.60 -1.04 14.48
C ILE A 21 8.95 -1.62 13.24
N LEU A 22 9.78 -2.08 12.30
CA LEU A 22 9.34 -2.89 11.16
C LEU A 22 9.45 -4.36 11.52
N LYS A 23 8.34 -5.05 11.50
CA LYS A 23 8.24 -6.48 11.77
C LYS A 23 7.04 -7.05 11.02
N ASP A 24 7.21 -8.24 10.42
CA ASP A 24 6.14 -8.98 9.73
C ASP A 24 5.42 -8.14 8.64
N GLU A 25 6.23 -7.40 7.85
CA GLU A 25 5.77 -6.53 6.75
C GLU A 25 4.80 -5.40 7.20
N THR A 26 4.73 -5.12 8.50
CA THR A 26 3.93 -4.01 9.06
C THR A 26 4.77 -3.13 9.99
N ILE A 27 4.22 -1.97 10.32
CA ILE A 27 4.84 -1.03 11.27
C ILE A 27 4.19 -1.19 12.64
N TRP A 28 5.02 -0.99 13.67
CA TRP A 28 4.61 -1.09 15.05
C TRP A 28 5.00 0.18 15.80
N LEU A 29 4.04 0.78 16.51
CA LEU A 29 4.23 1.98 17.34
C LEU A 29 3.81 1.72 18.78
N THR A 30 4.45 2.45 19.70
CA THR A 30 3.97 2.56 21.08
C THR A 30 2.83 3.58 21.18
N GLN A 31 2.06 3.58 22.26
CA GLN A 31 1.05 4.63 22.53
C GLN A 31 1.68 6.02 22.56
N LYS A 32 2.91 6.15 23.10
CA LYS A 32 3.64 7.41 23.12
C LYS A 32 3.96 7.90 21.70
N SER A 33 4.49 7.02 20.86
CA SER A 33 4.79 7.37 19.46
C SER A 33 3.52 7.75 18.68
N MET A 34 2.40 7.03 18.89
CA MET A 34 1.12 7.42 18.31
C MET A 34 0.63 8.80 18.76
N ALA A 35 0.81 9.12 20.05
CA ALA A 35 0.47 10.43 20.60
C ALA A 35 1.27 11.57 19.94
N GLU A 36 2.56 11.34 19.66
CA GLU A 36 3.43 12.27 18.92
C GLU A 36 2.99 12.42 17.44
N VAL A 37 2.66 11.29 16.79
CA VAL A 37 2.15 11.27 15.39
C VAL A 37 0.88 12.09 15.25
N PHE A 38 -0.08 11.86 16.16
CA PHE A 38 -1.41 12.47 16.05
C PHE A 38 -1.57 13.76 16.85
N ASP A 39 -0.50 14.23 17.50
CA ASP A 39 -0.50 15.46 18.32
C ASP A 39 -1.62 15.45 19.37
N CYS A 40 -1.59 14.45 20.22
CA CYS A 40 -2.52 14.26 21.32
C CYS A 40 -1.81 13.68 22.56
N SER A 41 -2.52 13.50 23.66
CA SER A 41 -1.94 12.87 24.85
C SER A 41 -1.94 11.32 24.72
N SER A 42 -0.99 10.67 25.40
CA SER A 42 -0.97 9.20 25.51
C SER A 42 -2.24 8.64 26.16
N ASP A 43 -2.84 9.38 27.09
CA ASP A 43 -4.11 8.98 27.73
C ASP A 43 -5.27 8.98 26.72
N ASN A 44 -5.27 9.95 25.78
CA ASN A 44 -6.27 9.98 24.70
C ASN A 44 -6.12 8.78 23.77
N VAL A 45 -4.88 8.43 23.37
CA VAL A 45 -4.59 7.22 22.60
C VAL A 45 -5.04 5.97 23.35
N SER A 46 -4.72 5.88 24.65
CA SER A 46 -5.11 4.74 25.52
C SER A 46 -6.62 4.58 25.58
N LEU A 47 -7.37 5.68 25.73
CA LEU A 47 -8.83 5.66 25.73
C LEU A 47 -9.41 5.15 24.40
N HIS A 48 -8.87 5.62 23.27
CA HIS A 48 -9.32 5.16 21.95
C HIS A 48 -9.01 3.67 21.74
N LEU A 49 -7.80 3.21 22.09
CA LEU A 49 -7.44 1.79 22.00
C LEU A 49 -8.36 0.92 22.86
N LYS A 50 -8.65 1.36 24.10
CA LYS A 50 -9.58 0.66 24.98
C LYS A 50 -10.94 0.49 24.30
N ASN A 51 -11.53 1.57 23.77
CA ASN A 51 -12.83 1.53 23.11
C ASN A 51 -12.80 0.64 21.84
N ILE A 52 -11.71 0.69 21.02
CA ILE A 52 -11.54 -0.16 19.83
C ILE A 52 -11.61 -1.65 20.20
N PHE A 53 -10.94 -2.04 21.28
CA PHE A 53 -10.95 -3.43 21.74
C PHE A 53 -12.25 -3.84 22.44
N GLU A 54 -12.87 -2.96 23.21
CA GLU A 54 -14.16 -3.20 23.86
C GLU A 54 -15.30 -3.32 22.84
N ASP A 55 -15.26 -2.51 21.78
CA ASP A 55 -16.23 -2.56 20.67
C ASP A 55 -15.99 -3.77 19.73
N ASN A 56 -14.96 -4.57 19.94
CA ASN A 56 -14.50 -5.65 19.07
C ASN A 56 -14.24 -5.21 17.61
N GLU A 57 -13.84 -3.95 17.40
CA GLU A 57 -13.41 -3.46 16.08
C GLU A 57 -12.11 -4.15 15.66
N LEU A 58 -11.18 -4.35 16.61
CA LEU A 58 -9.94 -5.09 16.41
C LEU A 58 -9.75 -6.12 17.55
N ASP A 59 -9.15 -7.26 17.21
CA ASP A 59 -8.70 -8.21 18.23
C ASP A 59 -7.37 -7.74 18.84
N LYS A 60 -7.35 -7.61 20.17
CA LYS A 60 -6.18 -7.14 20.89
C LYS A 60 -4.96 -8.05 20.69
N ASN A 61 -5.16 -9.38 20.67
CA ASN A 61 -4.04 -10.32 20.60
C ASN A 61 -3.32 -10.29 19.25
N SER A 62 -4.04 -10.02 18.16
CA SER A 62 -3.47 -9.93 16.82
C SER A 62 -2.88 -8.55 16.48
N THR A 63 -3.24 -7.52 17.24
CA THR A 63 -2.86 -6.13 16.97
C THR A 63 -1.88 -5.55 17.97
N THR A 64 -1.56 -6.27 19.06
CA THR A 64 -0.60 -5.82 20.09
C THR A 64 0.49 -6.84 20.32
N GLU A 65 1.69 -6.36 20.61
CA GLU A 65 2.83 -7.20 20.98
C GLU A 65 3.69 -6.51 22.03
N LYS A 66 4.18 -7.28 23.02
CA LYS A 66 5.15 -6.81 23.99
C LYS A 66 6.55 -7.05 23.45
N ILE A 67 7.29 -5.97 23.28
CA ILE A 67 8.65 -5.99 22.73
C ILE A 67 9.61 -5.41 23.78
N SER A 68 10.70 -6.14 24.03
CA SER A 68 11.78 -5.67 24.89
C SER A 68 12.69 -4.72 24.11
N VAL A 69 12.76 -3.48 24.52
CA VAL A 69 13.66 -2.48 23.95
C VAL A 69 14.70 -2.02 24.97
N VAL A 70 15.93 -1.83 24.49
CA VAL A 70 17.02 -1.28 25.30
C VAL A 70 16.96 0.23 25.27
N ARG A 71 16.68 0.87 26.39
CA ARG A 71 16.74 2.32 26.53
C ARG A 71 17.92 2.75 27.39
N LYS A 72 18.59 3.82 26.95
CA LYS A 72 19.65 4.44 27.73
C LYS A 72 19.02 5.38 28.75
N GLU A 73 19.10 5.02 30.03
CA GLU A 73 18.67 5.85 31.16
C GLU A 73 19.93 6.34 31.90
N GLY A 74 20.32 7.60 31.64
CA GLY A 74 21.59 8.14 32.13
C GLY A 74 22.79 7.38 31.54
N ASN A 75 23.60 6.72 32.37
CA ASN A 75 24.77 5.94 31.98
C ASN A 75 24.49 4.42 31.88
N ARG A 76 23.25 3.97 32.06
CA ARG A 76 22.90 2.55 32.07
C ARG A 76 21.96 2.19 30.92
N ASN A 77 22.20 1.03 30.31
CA ASN A 77 21.26 0.44 29.39
C ASN A 77 20.24 -0.37 30.19
N VAL A 78 18.96 -0.04 30.06
CA VAL A 78 17.85 -0.72 30.77
C VAL A 78 16.95 -1.36 29.74
N ASN A 79 16.68 -2.66 29.91
CA ASN A 79 15.67 -3.36 29.12
C ASN A 79 14.28 -2.98 29.67
N ARG A 80 13.43 -2.45 28.79
CA ARG A 80 12.03 -2.16 29.07
C ARG A 80 11.15 -2.99 28.15
N GLU A 81 10.18 -3.67 28.71
CA GLU A 81 9.11 -4.31 27.95
C GLU A 81 8.04 -3.26 27.68
N LEU A 82 7.83 -2.95 26.41
CA LEU A 82 6.83 -1.98 25.95
C LEU A 82 5.79 -2.67 25.08
N GLU A 83 4.54 -2.23 25.20
CA GLU A 83 3.46 -2.68 24.35
C GLU A 83 3.47 -1.87 23.06
N PHE A 84 3.53 -2.57 21.92
CA PHE A 84 3.49 -2.03 20.58
C PHE A 84 2.18 -2.41 19.91
N TYR A 85 1.75 -1.60 19.00
CA TYR A 85 0.50 -1.69 18.25
C TYR A 85 0.80 -1.67 16.76
N ASN A 86 0.18 -2.57 16.00
CA ASN A 86 0.40 -2.69 14.55
C ASN A 86 -0.28 -1.57 13.75
N LEU A 87 -0.12 -1.60 12.43
CA LEU A 87 -0.68 -0.59 11.53
C LEU A 87 -2.20 -0.48 11.64
N ASP A 88 -2.92 -1.59 11.85
CA ASP A 88 -4.39 -1.58 11.96
C ASP A 88 -4.84 -0.75 13.16
N ALA A 89 -4.20 -0.96 14.32
CA ALA A 89 -4.48 -0.18 15.52
C ALA A 89 -4.09 1.30 15.35
N ILE A 90 -2.97 1.60 14.67
CA ILE A 90 -2.54 2.97 14.37
C ILE A 90 -3.59 3.69 13.50
N ILE A 91 -4.10 3.02 12.46
CA ILE A 91 -5.13 3.57 11.57
C ILE A 91 -6.42 3.82 12.35
N ALA A 92 -6.90 2.84 13.13
CA ALA A 92 -8.13 2.96 13.90
C ALA A 92 -8.08 4.13 14.90
N VAL A 93 -6.95 4.31 15.60
CA VAL A 93 -6.72 5.47 16.47
C VAL A 93 -6.70 6.77 15.70
N GLY A 94 -6.01 6.83 14.54
CA GLY A 94 -5.92 8.02 13.70
C GLY A 94 -7.27 8.51 13.17
N TYR A 95 -8.22 7.61 12.97
CA TYR A 95 -9.58 7.98 12.59
C TYR A 95 -10.42 8.50 13.77
N ARG A 96 -10.09 8.16 15.01
CA ARG A 96 -10.84 8.55 16.22
C ARG A 96 -10.30 9.82 16.89
N VAL A 97 -8.98 10.07 16.80
CA VAL A 97 -8.34 11.24 17.43
C VAL A 97 -8.82 12.54 16.79
N ASN A 98 -9.18 13.50 17.63
CA ASN A 98 -9.58 14.84 17.19
C ASN A 98 -8.42 15.84 17.32
N SER A 99 -7.53 15.87 16.30
CA SER A 99 -6.42 16.80 16.20
C SER A 99 -6.21 17.27 14.76
N LYS A 100 -5.43 18.34 14.57
CA LYS A 100 -5.07 18.82 13.23
C LYS A 100 -4.22 17.77 12.48
N LYS A 101 -3.27 17.14 13.14
CA LYS A 101 -2.43 16.09 12.54
C LYS A 101 -3.25 14.85 12.17
N ALA A 102 -4.15 14.38 13.05
CA ALA A 102 -5.05 13.28 12.73
C ALA A 102 -5.99 13.61 11.56
N THR A 103 -6.45 14.87 11.45
CA THR A 103 -7.23 15.32 10.30
C THR A 103 -6.43 15.23 9.00
N LYS A 104 -5.16 15.68 8.98
CA LYS A 104 -4.27 15.55 7.82
C LYS A 104 -4.03 14.09 7.45
N PHE A 105 -3.80 13.23 8.44
CA PHE A 105 -3.69 11.78 8.23
C PHE A 105 -4.94 11.21 7.54
N ARG A 106 -6.14 11.54 8.00
CA ARG A 106 -7.39 11.09 7.38
C ARG A 106 -7.56 11.59 5.95
N ILE A 107 -7.18 12.83 5.64
CA ILE A 107 -7.21 13.38 4.29
C ILE A 107 -6.27 12.58 3.38
N TRP A 108 -5.04 12.34 3.82
CA TRP A 108 -4.06 11.54 3.09
C TRP A 108 -4.55 10.11 2.86
N ALA A 109 -5.01 9.40 3.90
CA ALA A 109 -5.52 8.04 3.79
C ALA A 109 -6.74 7.95 2.87
N THR A 110 -7.66 8.90 2.95
CA THR A 110 -8.84 8.99 2.08
C THR A 110 -8.43 9.21 0.62
N LYS A 111 -7.39 10.01 0.36
CA LYS A 111 -6.87 10.22 -1.01
C LYS A 111 -6.35 8.90 -1.60
N ILE A 112 -5.55 8.16 -0.84
CA ILE A 112 -5.02 6.85 -1.28
C ILE A 112 -6.15 5.87 -1.57
N LEU A 113 -7.11 5.75 -0.65
CA LEU A 113 -8.25 4.86 -0.82
C LEU A 113 -9.10 5.25 -2.04
N LYS A 114 -9.36 6.55 -2.23
CA LYS A 114 -10.08 7.07 -3.40
C LYS A 114 -9.34 6.75 -4.70
N ASP A 115 -8.03 6.97 -4.74
CA ASP A 115 -7.23 6.64 -5.92
C ASP A 115 -7.29 5.14 -6.24
N TYR A 116 -7.18 4.28 -5.23
CA TYR A 116 -7.33 2.83 -5.40
C TYR A 116 -8.72 2.43 -5.91
N MET A 117 -9.79 2.97 -5.31
CA MET A 117 -11.18 2.64 -5.70
C MET A 117 -11.50 3.09 -7.13
N ILE A 118 -10.97 4.22 -7.57
CA ILE A 118 -11.25 4.76 -8.91
C ILE A 118 -10.33 4.14 -9.98
N LYS A 119 -9.03 4.02 -9.68
CA LYS A 119 -8.02 3.60 -10.66
C LYS A 119 -7.73 2.09 -10.62
N GLY A 120 -8.01 1.43 -9.49
CA GLY A 120 -7.65 0.04 -9.22
C GLY A 120 -6.19 -0.17 -8.81
N PHE A 121 -5.42 0.90 -8.62
CA PHE A 121 -4.03 0.84 -8.15
C PHE A 121 -3.60 2.14 -7.49
N VAL A 122 -2.59 2.05 -6.61
CA VAL A 122 -1.81 3.17 -6.07
C VAL A 122 -0.34 2.79 -6.13
N ILE A 123 0.50 3.67 -6.66
CA ILE A 123 1.95 3.44 -6.80
C ILE A 123 2.69 4.65 -6.24
N ASP A 124 3.58 4.40 -5.29
CA ASP A 124 4.59 5.35 -4.85
C ASP A 124 5.76 5.33 -5.85
N THR A 125 5.72 6.25 -6.81
CA THR A 125 6.69 6.30 -7.92
C THR A 125 8.09 6.64 -7.45
N GLU A 126 8.25 7.44 -6.40
CA GLU A 126 9.55 7.79 -5.85
C GLU A 126 10.19 6.59 -5.15
N LYS A 127 9.42 5.86 -4.35
CA LYS A 127 9.86 4.63 -3.71
C LYS A 127 10.24 3.55 -4.75
N MET A 128 9.46 3.42 -5.83
CA MET A 128 9.72 2.45 -6.89
C MET A 128 10.94 2.80 -7.75
N LYS A 129 11.25 4.09 -7.96
CA LYS A 129 12.45 4.52 -8.72
C LYS A 129 13.74 4.42 -7.90
N ASN A 130 13.68 4.79 -6.63
CA ASN A 130 14.86 4.99 -5.80
C ASN A 130 15.12 3.82 -4.84
N GLY A 131 14.21 2.84 -4.81
CA GLY A 131 14.19 1.78 -3.80
C GLY A 131 13.67 2.24 -2.44
N PRO A 132 13.32 1.31 -1.56
CA PRO A 132 12.84 1.64 -0.23
C PRO A 132 13.98 2.12 0.67
N LYS A 133 13.77 3.16 1.45
CA LYS A 133 14.70 3.58 2.52
C LYS A 133 14.85 2.49 3.60
N PHE A 134 13.85 1.62 3.73
CA PHE A 134 13.77 0.52 4.70
C PHE A 134 12.72 -0.51 4.26
N GLY A 135 12.79 -1.73 4.81
CA GLY A 135 11.89 -2.83 4.49
C GLY A 135 12.30 -3.60 3.24
N LYS A 136 11.37 -4.39 2.72
CA LYS A 136 11.53 -5.21 1.52
C LYS A 136 11.35 -4.35 0.27
N ASP A 137 12.15 -4.61 -0.76
CA ASP A 137 11.93 -4.03 -2.08
C ASP A 137 10.87 -4.84 -2.83
N TYR A 138 9.80 -4.17 -3.25
CA TYR A 138 8.68 -4.74 -3.99
C TYR A 138 8.74 -4.43 -5.49
N TYR A 139 9.88 -3.93 -6.00
CA TYR A 139 10.02 -3.54 -7.40
C TYR A 139 9.81 -4.74 -8.34
N ASP A 140 10.38 -5.89 -8.04
CA ASP A 140 10.24 -7.09 -8.85
C ASP A 140 8.80 -7.62 -8.85
N GLU A 141 8.09 -7.54 -7.72
CA GLU A 141 6.68 -7.90 -7.60
C GLU A 141 5.80 -6.99 -8.47
N LEU A 142 6.05 -5.67 -8.44
CA LEU A 142 5.39 -4.73 -9.33
C LEU A 142 5.65 -5.05 -10.80
N LEU A 143 6.91 -5.34 -11.17
CA LEU A 143 7.26 -5.72 -12.55
C LEU A 143 6.54 -6.99 -12.98
N GLN A 144 6.42 -7.98 -12.12
CA GLN A 144 5.68 -9.21 -12.40
C GLN A 144 4.19 -8.92 -12.65
N THR A 145 3.58 -8.12 -11.77
CA THR A 145 2.17 -7.71 -11.92
C THR A 145 1.95 -6.94 -13.23
N ILE A 146 2.85 -6.02 -13.59
CA ILE A 146 2.79 -5.29 -14.86
C ILE A 146 2.89 -6.24 -16.06
N LYS A 147 3.79 -7.25 -16.01
CA LYS A 147 3.90 -8.27 -17.06
C LYS A 147 2.60 -9.05 -17.22
N GLU A 148 2.00 -9.50 -16.13
CA GLU A 148 0.73 -10.24 -16.15
C GLU A 148 -0.41 -9.40 -16.76
N ILE A 149 -0.52 -8.12 -16.38
CA ILE A 149 -1.52 -7.21 -16.95
C ILE A 149 -1.28 -7.00 -18.45
N ARG A 150 -0.02 -6.83 -18.88
CA ARG A 150 0.35 -6.63 -20.28
C ARG A 150 0.15 -7.88 -21.14
N LEU A 151 0.32 -9.07 -20.54
CA LEU A 151 0.09 -10.35 -21.21
C LEU A 151 -1.38 -10.76 -21.20
N SER A 152 -2.28 -9.97 -20.63
CA SER A 152 -3.72 -10.23 -20.69
C SER A 152 -4.20 -10.17 -22.15
N GLU A 153 -4.47 -11.34 -22.71
CA GLU A 153 -4.93 -11.54 -24.09
C GLU A 153 -6.14 -10.66 -24.43
N ARG A 154 -7.12 -10.62 -23.51
CA ARG A 154 -8.32 -9.79 -23.69
C ARG A 154 -7.98 -8.31 -23.84
N ARG A 155 -7.06 -7.78 -23.04
CA ARG A 155 -6.65 -6.37 -23.11
C ARG A 155 -5.86 -6.06 -24.38
N GLN A 156 -5.01 -6.97 -24.80
CA GLN A 156 -4.25 -6.81 -26.06
C GLN A 156 -5.19 -6.86 -27.27
N TYR A 157 -6.12 -7.81 -27.28
CA TYR A 157 -7.12 -7.91 -28.34
C TYR A 157 -7.96 -6.64 -28.45
N GLN A 158 -8.47 -6.11 -27.33
CA GLN A 158 -9.22 -4.85 -27.33
C GLN A 158 -8.40 -3.69 -27.89
N LYS A 159 -7.15 -3.54 -27.47
CA LYS A 159 -6.27 -2.47 -27.96
C LYS A 159 -6.00 -2.57 -29.46
N ILE A 160 -5.83 -3.77 -29.98
CA ILE A 160 -5.66 -3.99 -31.42
C ILE A 160 -6.95 -3.65 -32.17
N THR A 161 -8.10 -4.05 -31.64
CA THR A 161 -9.42 -3.73 -32.22
C THR A 161 -9.66 -2.22 -32.26
N ASP A 162 -9.42 -1.52 -31.14
CA ASP A 162 -9.57 -0.05 -31.03
C ASP A 162 -8.65 0.67 -32.03
N LEU A 163 -7.40 0.21 -32.16
CA LEU A 163 -6.44 0.79 -33.09
C LEU A 163 -6.86 0.58 -34.55
N PHE A 164 -7.32 -0.64 -34.89
CA PHE A 164 -7.76 -0.98 -36.23
C PHE A 164 -8.99 -0.16 -36.62
N GLU A 165 -9.98 -0.03 -35.74
CA GLU A 165 -11.16 0.81 -35.92
C GLU A 165 -10.78 2.28 -36.15
N ALA A 166 -9.87 2.83 -35.32
CA ALA A 166 -9.45 4.22 -35.42
C ALA A 166 -8.61 4.55 -36.70
N THR A 167 -7.95 3.55 -37.30
CA THR A 167 -7.05 3.75 -38.44
C THR A 167 -7.65 3.33 -39.76
N SER A 168 -8.76 2.57 -39.77
CA SER A 168 -9.41 2.10 -40.99
C SER A 168 -10.51 3.08 -41.43
N ILE A 169 -10.39 3.62 -42.65
CA ILE A 169 -11.34 4.60 -43.20
C ILE A 169 -12.69 3.94 -43.51
N ASP A 170 -12.69 2.64 -43.85
CA ASP A 170 -13.82 1.86 -44.30
C ASP A 170 -14.17 0.72 -43.32
N TYR A 171 -13.90 0.94 -42.04
CA TYR A 171 -14.17 -0.05 -40.99
C TYR A 171 -15.64 -0.44 -40.99
N ASN A 172 -15.91 -1.73 -41.24
CA ASN A 172 -17.23 -2.34 -41.09
C ASN A 172 -17.11 -3.57 -40.20
N LYS A 173 -17.64 -3.50 -38.98
CA LYS A 173 -17.57 -4.55 -37.99
C LYS A 173 -18.10 -5.91 -38.49
N ASP A 174 -19.07 -5.90 -39.39
CA ASP A 174 -19.77 -7.07 -39.89
C ASP A 174 -19.21 -7.57 -41.22
N SER A 175 -18.09 -7.03 -41.72
CA SER A 175 -17.47 -7.52 -42.96
C SER A 175 -16.72 -8.84 -42.74
N GLU A 176 -16.72 -9.72 -43.75
CA GLU A 176 -16.03 -11.00 -43.71
C GLU A 176 -14.50 -10.84 -43.61
N GLU A 177 -13.96 -9.77 -44.23
CA GLU A 177 -12.53 -9.42 -44.15
C GLU A 177 -12.13 -9.07 -42.70
N ASN A 178 -12.91 -8.24 -42.01
CA ASN A 178 -12.66 -7.86 -40.64
C ASN A 178 -12.80 -9.04 -39.69
N TYR A 179 -13.81 -9.89 -39.87
CA TYR A 179 -13.97 -11.13 -39.12
C TYR A 179 -12.74 -12.04 -39.24
N THR A 180 -12.26 -12.23 -40.48
CA THR A 180 -11.08 -13.05 -40.76
C THR A 180 -9.81 -12.43 -40.14
N PHE A 181 -9.61 -11.11 -40.24
CA PHE A 181 -8.52 -10.41 -39.62
C PHE A 181 -8.50 -10.62 -38.09
N PHE A 182 -9.60 -10.38 -37.40
CA PHE A 182 -9.69 -10.55 -35.96
C PHE A 182 -9.49 -11.99 -35.50
N LYS A 183 -9.95 -12.98 -36.25
CA LYS A 183 -9.68 -14.39 -36.00
C LYS A 183 -8.19 -14.72 -36.09
N ILE A 184 -7.47 -14.15 -37.05
CA ILE A 184 -6.01 -14.31 -37.18
C ILE A 184 -5.28 -13.64 -36.02
N VAL A 185 -5.68 -12.43 -35.66
CA VAL A 185 -5.09 -11.69 -34.52
C VAL A 185 -5.28 -12.49 -33.23
N GLN A 186 -6.47 -12.99 -32.94
CA GLN A 186 -6.76 -13.78 -31.76
C GLN A 186 -5.90 -15.06 -31.71
N ASN A 187 -5.79 -15.78 -32.80
CA ASN A 187 -4.93 -16.98 -32.87
C ASN A 187 -3.46 -16.66 -32.64
N LYS A 188 -2.96 -15.53 -33.16
CA LYS A 188 -1.57 -15.09 -32.92
C LYS A 188 -1.32 -14.68 -31.49
N LEU A 189 -2.28 -14.02 -30.83
CA LEU A 189 -2.19 -13.65 -29.41
C LEU A 189 -2.15 -14.90 -28.53
N HIS A 190 -3.04 -15.86 -28.75
CA HIS A 190 -3.00 -17.16 -28.05
C HIS A 190 -1.68 -17.90 -28.20
N TYR A 191 -1.14 -17.91 -29.41
CA TYR A 191 0.15 -18.53 -29.69
C TYR A 191 1.28 -17.84 -28.94
N ALA A 192 1.32 -16.50 -28.96
CA ALA A 192 2.34 -15.71 -28.27
C ALA A 192 2.28 -15.90 -26.74
N GLU A 193 1.08 -15.91 -26.15
CA GLU A 193 0.90 -16.13 -24.72
C GLU A 193 1.37 -17.53 -24.31
N PHE A 194 1.04 -18.55 -25.07
CA PHE A 194 1.46 -19.93 -24.80
C PHE A 194 2.97 -20.08 -24.81
N PHE A 195 3.69 -19.42 -25.73
CA PHE A 195 5.14 -19.45 -25.82
C PHE A 195 5.82 -18.65 -24.69
N LEU A 196 5.24 -17.53 -24.29
CA LEU A 196 5.79 -16.69 -23.20
C LEU A 196 5.64 -17.39 -21.85
N ARG A 197 4.52 -18.05 -21.58
CA ARG A 197 4.31 -18.82 -20.33
C ARG A 197 5.24 -20.05 -20.21
N ARG A 198 5.76 -20.59 -21.31
CA ARG A 198 6.71 -21.72 -21.28
C ARG A 198 8.17 -21.31 -21.02
N ARG A 199 8.50 -20.00 -21.06
CA ARG A 199 9.86 -19.50 -20.87
C ARG A 199 10.10 -18.87 -19.47
N ILE A 200 9.09 -18.90 -18.60
CA ILE A 200 9.19 -18.55 -17.19
C ILE A 200 9.16 -19.84 -16.37
#